data_60ba584fef2d836213e63eb8b37b8691
#
_entry.id   60ba584fef2d836213e63eb8b37b8691
#
_cell.length_a   1.000
_cell.length_b   1.000
_cell.length_c   1.000
_cell.angle_alpha   90.00
_cell.angle_beta   90.00
_cell.angle_gamma   90.00
#
_symmetry.space_group_name_H-M   'P 1'
#
loop_
_entity.id
_entity.type
_entity.pdbx_description
1 polymer ?
#
loop_
_entity_poly.entity_id
_entity_poly.type
_entity_poly.pdbx_seq_one_letter_code
_entity_poly.pdbx_strand_id
1 'polypeptide(L)'
;MDFQHSDKTRQMLTRVRNFMDTHVYPNEHVFREQLAADPWSTTPLTEELKKKAQAEGLWNLFLPVEYGDYSAGLTNLGYAVLGEEMGRVTWASEVFNCSAPDTGNMEVLARYANDAQKKEWLEPLLAGEIRSAFAMTEPDVASSDATNIETTIELDGDEYVINGKKHYISGANRKQCKILIVMGKTDPDNKNRYIQQSQILVPLDTPGVTVTRAMQVLGNEDPPDGHAEILFENVRVPAANIILGEGRGFEIAQGRLGPGRVHHCMRLIGMAQRALEMMCDRANNRIAFHRPLIKQQSVREDVAKSICEIEQARLLTLKAAHQMDTVGNKAARDIIAMIKIVAPKMACDVLERAMQIHGALGLSQDTVLPEMYVYA
;
A
#
# COMPACT_ATOMS: atom_id res chain seq x y z
N MET A 1 -24.31 6.33 -12.93
CA MET A 1 -23.36 6.49 -11.80
C MET A 1 -23.53 7.92 -11.32
N ASP A 2 -23.85 8.10 -10.05
CA ASP A 2 -23.87 9.44 -9.44
C ASP A 2 -22.42 9.79 -9.08
N PHE A 3 -21.94 10.94 -9.55
CA PHE A 3 -20.59 11.43 -9.24
C PHE A 3 -20.53 12.25 -7.94
N GLN A 4 -21.66 12.37 -7.23
CA GLN A 4 -21.70 13.09 -5.97
C GLN A 4 -21.25 12.19 -4.82
N HIS A 5 -20.29 12.67 -4.05
CA HIS A 5 -19.90 12.02 -2.81
C HIS A 5 -20.91 12.31 -1.69
N SER A 6 -21.08 11.36 -0.76
CA SER A 6 -21.89 11.57 0.43
C SER A 6 -21.39 12.76 1.26
N ASP A 7 -22.27 13.35 2.07
CA ASP A 7 -21.89 14.45 2.98
C ASP A 7 -20.76 14.05 3.90
N LYS A 8 -20.79 12.84 4.42
CA LYS A 8 -19.72 12.27 5.24
C LYS A 8 -18.39 12.25 4.50
N THR A 9 -18.37 11.74 3.27
CA THR A 9 -17.15 11.70 2.44
C THR A 9 -16.61 13.09 2.17
N ARG A 10 -17.48 14.06 1.84
CA ARG A 10 -17.07 15.46 1.60
C ARG A 10 -16.48 16.12 2.84
N GLN A 11 -17.09 15.91 4.00
CA GLN A 11 -16.57 16.42 5.28
C GLN A 11 -15.20 15.82 5.62
N MET A 12 -15.07 14.49 5.49
CA MET A 12 -13.81 13.80 5.77
C MET A 12 -12.71 14.24 4.78
N LEU A 13 -13.02 14.37 3.50
CA LEU A 13 -12.07 14.85 2.49
C LEU A 13 -11.55 16.26 2.82
N THR A 14 -12.47 17.17 3.22
CA THR A 14 -12.06 18.52 3.63
C THR A 14 -11.12 18.48 4.84
N ARG A 15 -11.40 17.63 5.81
CA ARG A 15 -10.54 17.47 7.01
C ARG A 15 -9.18 16.85 6.67
N VAL A 16 -9.15 15.82 5.82
CA VAL A 16 -7.88 15.24 5.35
C VAL A 16 -7.05 16.29 4.60
N ARG A 17 -7.65 17.07 3.69
CA ARG A 17 -6.95 18.16 2.99
C ARG A 17 -6.36 19.19 3.95
N ASN A 18 -7.17 19.68 4.89
CA ASN A 18 -6.69 20.61 5.88
C ASN A 18 -5.53 20.05 6.72
N PHE A 19 -5.60 18.76 7.07
CA PHE A 19 -4.53 18.08 7.78
C PHE A 19 -3.26 17.97 6.93
N MET A 20 -3.39 17.60 5.64
CA MET A 20 -2.27 17.55 4.69
C MET A 20 -1.61 18.92 4.55
N ASP A 21 -2.41 19.98 4.34
CA ASP A 21 -1.93 21.35 4.18
C ASP A 21 -1.22 21.89 5.43
N THR A 22 -1.77 21.56 6.62
CA THR A 22 -1.27 22.12 7.87
C THR A 22 -0.09 21.34 8.45
N HIS A 23 -0.08 20.01 8.28
CA HIS A 23 0.81 19.13 9.02
C HIS A 23 1.72 18.27 8.16
N VAL A 24 1.32 17.92 6.94
CA VAL A 24 2.11 16.99 6.10
C VAL A 24 3.05 17.77 5.17
N TYR A 25 2.52 18.59 4.28
CA TYR A 25 3.34 19.32 3.29
C TYR A 25 4.42 20.22 3.92
N PRO A 26 4.16 20.99 4.99
CA PRO A 26 5.19 21.82 5.59
C PRO A 26 6.35 21.04 6.22
N ASN A 27 6.13 19.77 6.55
CA ASN A 27 7.06 18.93 7.29
C ASN A 27 7.76 17.85 6.43
N GLU A 28 7.64 17.87 5.11
CA GLU A 28 8.30 16.88 4.24
C GLU A 28 9.84 16.91 4.38
N HIS A 29 10.44 18.06 4.63
CA HIS A 29 11.88 18.15 4.88
C HIS A 29 12.28 17.50 6.22
N VAL A 30 11.48 17.72 7.29
CA VAL A 30 11.71 17.09 8.60
C VAL A 30 11.60 15.58 8.51
N PHE A 31 10.59 15.09 7.77
CA PHE A 31 10.44 13.66 7.52
C PHE A 31 11.70 13.06 6.89
N ARG A 32 12.20 13.67 5.81
CA ARG A 32 13.41 13.19 5.11
C ARG A 32 14.67 13.23 5.99
N GLU A 33 14.85 14.27 6.79
CA GLU A 33 15.98 14.36 7.74
C GLU A 33 15.92 13.28 8.80
N GLN A 34 14.74 13.03 9.39
CA GLN A 34 14.55 11.98 10.40
C GLN A 34 14.69 10.58 9.81
N LEU A 35 14.17 10.35 8.60
CA LEU A 35 14.30 9.09 7.90
C LEU A 35 15.76 8.78 7.56
N ALA A 36 16.53 9.76 7.12
CA ALA A 36 17.97 9.61 6.86
C ALA A 36 18.78 9.25 8.10
N ALA A 37 18.35 9.72 9.29
CA ALA A 37 18.99 9.41 10.55
C ALA A 37 18.73 7.99 11.05
N ASP A 38 17.52 7.44 10.82
CA ASP A 38 17.13 6.05 11.15
C ASP A 38 16.17 5.50 10.09
N PRO A 39 16.69 4.94 8.98
CA PRO A 39 15.88 4.59 7.83
C PRO A 39 14.87 3.46 8.08
N TRP A 40 15.09 2.60 9.07
CA TRP A 40 14.23 1.44 9.33
C TRP A 40 13.28 1.61 10.53
N SER A 41 13.07 2.85 10.94
CA SER A 41 12.09 3.19 11.99
C SER A 41 11.04 4.15 11.48
N THR A 42 9.84 4.08 12.08
CA THR A 42 8.87 5.18 11.94
C THR A 42 9.49 6.46 12.50
N THR A 43 9.43 7.53 11.71
CA THR A 43 10.03 8.80 12.16
C THR A 43 9.27 9.38 13.36
N PRO A 44 9.94 10.11 14.27
CA PRO A 44 9.28 10.82 15.37
C PRO A 44 8.16 11.75 14.90
N LEU A 45 8.35 12.41 13.76
CA LEU A 45 7.32 13.23 13.12
C LEU A 45 6.07 12.40 12.79
N THR A 46 6.23 11.24 12.13
CA THR A 46 5.10 10.39 11.77
C THR A 46 4.33 9.95 13.02
N GLU A 47 5.03 9.57 14.10
CA GLU A 47 4.38 9.20 15.36
C GLU A 47 3.63 10.38 16.02
N GLU A 48 4.14 11.61 15.93
CA GLU A 48 3.43 12.79 16.37
C GLU A 48 2.16 13.03 15.55
N LEU A 49 2.28 12.95 14.21
CA LEU A 49 1.16 13.19 13.30
C LEU A 49 0.08 12.12 13.42
N LYS A 50 0.44 10.85 13.66
CA LYS A 50 -0.52 9.78 13.98
C LYS A 50 -1.41 10.14 15.16
N LYS A 51 -0.82 10.62 16.27
CA LYS A 51 -1.56 11.05 17.46
C LYS A 51 -2.53 12.20 17.15
N LYS A 52 -2.11 13.16 16.31
CA LYS A 52 -2.97 14.27 15.87
C LYS A 52 -4.12 13.74 15.00
N ALA A 53 -3.83 12.87 14.04
CA ALA A 53 -4.84 12.26 13.18
C ALA A 53 -5.87 11.46 13.98
N GLN A 54 -5.41 10.69 14.99
CA GLN A 54 -6.30 9.99 15.93
C GLN A 54 -7.21 10.96 16.70
N ALA A 55 -6.63 12.02 17.28
CA ALA A 55 -7.39 13.02 18.05
C ALA A 55 -8.44 13.75 17.20
N GLU A 56 -8.17 13.90 15.90
CA GLU A 56 -9.12 14.44 14.93
C GLU A 56 -10.07 13.38 14.35
N GLY A 57 -10.02 12.11 14.76
CA GLY A 57 -10.84 11.03 14.18
C GLY A 57 -10.57 10.78 12.70
N LEU A 58 -9.35 11.03 12.25
CA LEU A 58 -8.84 10.73 10.91
C LEU A 58 -7.97 9.47 10.93
N TRP A 59 -8.55 8.35 11.40
CA TRP A 59 -7.80 7.14 11.69
C TRP A 59 -8.50 5.91 11.14
N ASN A 60 -7.75 4.93 10.59
CA ASN A 60 -8.27 3.69 10.02
C ASN A 60 -9.39 3.91 8.97
N LEU A 61 -9.26 4.93 8.13
CA LEU A 61 -10.31 5.35 7.21
C LEU A 61 -10.58 4.35 6.08
N PHE A 62 -9.71 3.37 5.89
CA PHE A 62 -9.72 2.43 4.77
C PHE A 62 -10.71 1.26 4.91
N LEU A 63 -11.09 0.89 6.15
CA LEU A 63 -12.01 -0.23 6.39
C LEU A 63 -13.44 0.15 6.02
N PRO A 64 -14.09 -0.55 5.04
CA PRO A 64 -15.46 -0.29 4.65
C PRO A 64 -16.47 -0.55 5.78
N VAL A 65 -17.68 0.00 5.63
CA VAL A 65 -18.78 -0.12 6.61
C VAL A 65 -19.10 -1.55 7.00
N GLU A 66 -18.85 -2.53 6.15
CA GLU A 66 -19.09 -3.96 6.40
C GLU A 66 -18.24 -4.55 7.53
N TYR A 67 -17.17 -3.87 7.95
CA TYR A 67 -16.31 -4.29 9.07
C TYR A 67 -16.80 -3.78 10.44
N GLY A 68 -18.02 -3.20 10.51
CA GLY A 68 -18.66 -2.85 11.77
C GLY A 68 -17.86 -1.88 12.62
N ASP A 69 -17.57 -2.26 13.87
CA ASP A 69 -16.89 -1.39 14.85
C ASP A 69 -15.44 -1.02 14.47
N TYR A 70 -14.81 -1.76 13.55
CA TYR A 70 -13.50 -1.43 13.04
C TYR A 70 -13.51 -0.34 11.96
N SER A 71 -14.69 -0.02 11.40
CA SER A 71 -14.85 0.90 10.29
C SER A 71 -15.05 2.33 10.74
N ALA A 72 -14.42 3.28 10.03
CA ALA A 72 -14.76 4.70 10.14
C ALA A 72 -16.12 5.06 9.49
N GLY A 73 -16.85 4.08 8.96
CA GLY A 73 -18.15 4.22 8.34
C GLY A 73 -18.11 4.85 6.94
N LEU A 74 -17.05 4.61 6.20
CA LEU A 74 -16.91 4.95 4.78
C LEU A 74 -17.16 3.71 3.91
N THR A 75 -17.59 3.91 2.67
CA THR A 75 -17.60 2.90 1.62
C THR A 75 -16.24 2.88 0.92
N ASN A 76 -15.96 1.87 0.09
CA ASN A 76 -14.76 1.89 -0.76
C ASN A 76 -14.73 3.13 -1.67
N LEU A 77 -15.88 3.51 -2.23
CA LEU A 77 -16.01 4.74 -3.03
C LEU A 77 -15.72 5.98 -2.19
N GLY A 78 -16.19 6.02 -0.94
CA GLY A 78 -15.93 7.14 -0.03
C GLY A 78 -14.46 7.24 0.35
N TYR A 79 -13.81 6.12 0.65
CA TYR A 79 -12.38 6.09 0.97
C TYR A 79 -11.50 6.44 -0.24
N ALA A 80 -11.96 6.12 -1.44
CA ALA A 80 -11.21 6.31 -2.68
C ALA A 80 -10.64 7.72 -2.84
N VAL A 81 -11.46 8.73 -2.62
CA VAL A 81 -11.03 10.14 -2.76
C VAL A 81 -10.12 10.60 -1.62
N LEU A 82 -10.25 9.99 -0.44
CA LEU A 82 -9.33 10.25 0.68
C LEU A 82 -7.97 9.60 0.40
N GLY A 83 -7.98 8.37 -0.13
CA GLY A 83 -6.76 7.67 -0.54
C GLY A 83 -6.00 8.41 -1.65
N GLU A 84 -6.71 9.05 -2.58
CA GLU A 84 -6.11 9.94 -3.58
C GLU A 84 -5.41 11.12 -2.91
N GLU A 85 -6.06 11.80 -1.98
CA GLU A 85 -5.48 12.95 -1.28
C GLU A 85 -4.22 12.56 -0.47
N MET A 86 -4.30 11.44 0.28
CA MET A 86 -3.15 10.89 1.02
C MET A 86 -2.00 10.49 0.09
N GLY A 87 -2.31 9.99 -1.11
CA GLY A 87 -1.32 9.55 -2.11
C GLY A 87 -0.47 10.66 -2.71
N ARG A 88 -0.82 11.93 -2.48
CA ARG A 88 -0.04 13.07 -2.93
C ARG A 88 1.34 13.16 -2.27
N VAL A 89 1.52 12.54 -1.11
CA VAL A 89 2.80 12.40 -0.40
C VAL A 89 3.02 10.91 -0.09
N THR A 90 4.15 10.34 -0.47
CA THR A 90 4.43 8.90 -0.45
C THR A 90 4.20 8.25 0.92
N TRP A 91 4.55 8.95 2.00
CA TRP A 91 4.43 8.48 3.39
C TRP A 91 3.15 8.92 4.12
N ALA A 92 2.34 9.84 3.55
CA ALA A 92 1.21 10.43 4.28
C ALA A 92 0.12 9.42 4.68
N SER A 93 -0.11 8.35 3.88
CA SER A 93 -1.09 7.33 4.22
C SER A 93 -0.83 6.68 5.58
N GLU A 94 0.43 6.59 6.01
CA GLU A 94 0.78 6.05 7.33
C GLU A 94 0.31 6.92 8.48
N VAL A 95 0.32 8.23 8.31
CA VAL A 95 -0.15 9.19 9.32
C VAL A 95 -1.60 8.91 9.75
N PHE A 96 -2.40 8.36 8.83
CA PHE A 96 -3.80 8.00 9.04
C PHE A 96 -4.02 6.50 9.29
N ASN A 97 -2.95 5.73 9.49
CA ASN A 97 -2.93 4.26 9.54
C ASN A 97 -3.59 3.60 8.32
N CYS A 98 -3.38 4.19 7.15
CA CYS A 98 -3.97 3.77 5.88
C CYS A 98 -2.91 3.30 4.87
N SER A 99 -1.68 2.97 5.30
CA SER A 99 -0.60 2.52 4.42
C SER A 99 -0.60 1.01 4.21
N ALA A 100 -0.08 0.58 3.07
CA ALA A 100 0.26 -0.82 2.83
C ALA A 100 1.62 -1.13 3.53
N PRO A 101 1.88 -2.39 3.92
CA PRO A 101 1.03 -3.58 3.73
C PRO A 101 -0.08 -3.74 4.77
N ASP A 102 -0.07 -2.93 5.85
CA ASP A 102 -0.93 -3.14 7.02
C ASP A 102 -2.42 -3.06 6.72
N THR A 103 -2.87 -2.14 5.85
CA THR A 103 -4.29 -2.09 5.48
C THR A 103 -4.80 -3.43 4.98
N GLY A 104 -4.07 -4.10 4.07
CA GLY A 104 -4.45 -5.41 3.57
C GLY A 104 -4.34 -6.51 4.63
N ASN A 105 -3.37 -6.42 5.55
CA ASN A 105 -3.20 -7.39 6.63
C ASN A 105 -4.28 -7.22 7.71
N MET A 106 -4.63 -5.99 8.05
CA MET A 106 -5.76 -5.69 8.94
C MET A 106 -7.10 -6.18 8.36
N GLU A 107 -7.32 -6.03 7.04
CA GLU A 107 -8.50 -6.61 6.38
C GLU A 107 -8.52 -8.14 6.45
N VAL A 108 -7.37 -8.81 6.27
CA VAL A 108 -7.27 -10.28 6.44
C VAL A 108 -7.66 -10.68 7.85
N LEU A 109 -7.07 -10.03 8.86
CA LEU A 109 -7.34 -10.34 10.25
C LEU A 109 -8.78 -10.03 10.64
N ALA A 110 -9.33 -8.88 10.24
CA ALA A 110 -10.70 -8.50 10.53
C ALA A 110 -11.71 -9.51 9.96
N ARG A 111 -11.43 -10.04 8.76
CA ARG A 111 -12.35 -10.92 8.03
C ARG A 111 -12.19 -12.40 8.37
N TYR A 112 -10.97 -12.88 8.56
CA TYR A 112 -10.65 -14.32 8.58
C TYR A 112 -10.06 -14.82 9.90
N ALA A 113 -9.52 -13.94 10.75
CA ALA A 113 -8.94 -14.34 12.03
C ALA A 113 -10.02 -14.67 13.07
N ASN A 114 -9.69 -15.55 14.00
CA ASN A 114 -10.51 -15.82 15.18
C ASN A 114 -10.33 -14.70 16.23
N ASP A 115 -11.15 -14.72 17.28
CA ASP A 115 -11.15 -13.65 18.29
C ASP A 115 -9.83 -13.51 19.04
N ALA A 116 -9.14 -14.64 19.32
CA ALA A 116 -7.83 -14.60 19.96
C ALA A 116 -6.78 -13.92 19.07
N GLN A 117 -6.72 -14.30 17.79
CA GLN A 117 -5.84 -13.70 16.80
C GLN A 117 -6.15 -12.21 16.56
N LYS A 118 -7.44 -11.82 16.56
CA LYS A 118 -7.85 -10.42 16.46
C LYS A 118 -7.37 -9.60 17.65
N LYS A 119 -7.57 -10.12 18.85
CA LYS A 119 -7.14 -9.44 20.07
C LYS A 119 -5.62 -9.27 20.12
N GLU A 120 -4.88 -10.30 19.71
CA GLU A 120 -3.42 -10.30 19.80
C GLU A 120 -2.77 -9.45 18.72
N TRP A 121 -3.32 -9.44 17.49
CA TRP A 121 -2.65 -8.84 16.34
C TRP A 121 -3.43 -7.72 15.67
N LEU A 122 -4.75 -7.85 15.49
CA LEU A 122 -5.54 -6.83 14.80
C LEU A 122 -5.69 -5.56 15.65
N GLU A 123 -6.00 -5.71 16.95
CA GLU A 123 -6.20 -4.56 17.82
C GLU A 123 -4.95 -3.68 17.92
N PRO A 124 -3.72 -4.20 18.14
CA PRO A 124 -2.50 -3.39 18.14
C PRO A 124 -2.18 -2.77 16.76
N LEU A 125 -2.51 -3.46 15.65
CA LEU A 125 -2.36 -2.89 14.30
C LEU A 125 -3.33 -1.73 14.09
N LEU A 126 -4.59 -1.87 14.50
CA LEU A 126 -5.59 -0.80 14.43
C LEU A 126 -5.24 0.37 15.34
N ALA A 127 -4.62 0.10 16.49
CA ALA A 127 -4.09 1.13 17.38
C ALA A 127 -2.85 1.84 16.80
N GLY A 128 -2.19 1.24 15.81
CA GLY A 128 -0.95 1.74 15.21
C GLY A 128 0.30 1.51 16.08
N GLU A 129 0.21 0.59 17.04
CA GLU A 129 1.29 0.25 17.97
C GLU A 129 2.35 -0.66 17.34
N ILE A 130 1.93 -1.52 16.43
CA ILE A 130 2.78 -2.43 15.66
C ILE A 130 2.55 -2.29 14.17
N ARG A 131 3.47 -2.86 13.38
CA ARG A 131 3.37 -3.00 11.93
C ARG A 131 3.44 -4.47 11.56
N SER A 132 3.03 -4.78 10.32
CA SER A 132 2.96 -6.15 9.83
C SER A 132 3.53 -6.27 8.42
N ALA A 133 3.80 -7.51 7.99
CA ALA A 133 4.17 -7.76 6.60
C ALA A 133 3.44 -8.99 6.04
N PHE A 134 3.33 -9.07 4.71
CA PHE A 134 2.68 -10.17 4.01
C PHE A 134 3.71 -10.96 3.19
N ALA A 135 4.09 -12.13 3.71
CA ALA A 135 5.17 -12.96 3.17
C ALA A 135 4.62 -14.01 2.21
N MET A 136 4.44 -13.63 0.94
CA MET A 136 3.86 -14.51 -0.09
C MET A 136 4.88 -14.87 -1.17
N THR A 137 5.50 -13.89 -1.83
CA THR A 137 6.34 -14.10 -3.01
C THR A 137 7.69 -14.76 -2.67
N GLU A 138 8.21 -15.57 -3.60
CA GLU A 138 9.44 -16.36 -3.44
C GLU A 138 10.41 -16.11 -4.59
N PRO A 139 11.75 -16.17 -4.34
CA PRO A 139 12.75 -15.86 -5.36
C PRO A 139 12.85 -16.93 -6.47
N ASP A 140 12.60 -18.19 -6.11
CA ASP A 140 12.95 -19.31 -6.97
C ASP A 140 11.79 -19.79 -7.85
N VAL A 141 10.58 -19.20 -7.69
CA VAL A 141 9.37 -19.53 -8.46
C VAL A 141 8.67 -18.29 -8.99
N ALA A 142 7.91 -18.45 -10.07
CA ALA A 142 7.05 -17.41 -10.62
C ALA A 142 5.85 -17.16 -9.71
N SER A 143 6.03 -16.34 -8.67
CA SER A 143 5.05 -16.08 -7.61
C SER A 143 3.84 -15.24 -8.05
N SER A 144 3.82 -14.75 -9.28
CA SER A 144 2.61 -14.19 -9.91
C SER A 144 1.48 -15.22 -10.02
N ASP A 145 1.83 -16.50 -10.15
CA ASP A 145 0.93 -17.64 -9.88
C ASP A 145 1.12 -18.07 -8.41
N ALA A 146 0.19 -17.67 -7.56
CA ALA A 146 0.23 -17.98 -6.12
C ALA A 146 0.21 -19.47 -5.81
N THR A 147 -0.11 -20.33 -6.77
CA THR A 147 -0.09 -21.80 -6.61
C THR A 147 1.31 -22.41 -6.78
N ASN A 148 2.29 -21.61 -7.28
CA ASN A 148 3.67 -22.07 -7.47
C ASN A 148 4.53 -21.99 -6.22
N ILE A 149 4.09 -21.29 -5.15
CA ILE A 149 4.92 -21.15 -3.94
C ILE A 149 5.35 -22.52 -3.41
N GLU A 150 6.57 -22.56 -2.86
CA GLU A 150 7.22 -23.81 -2.41
C GLU A 150 7.49 -23.83 -0.90
N THR A 151 7.38 -22.67 -0.20
CA THR A 151 7.47 -22.63 1.27
C THR A 151 6.52 -23.68 1.87
N THR A 152 7.05 -24.53 2.75
CA THR A 152 6.28 -25.58 3.43
C THR A 152 5.75 -25.10 4.77
N ILE A 153 4.59 -25.61 5.17
CA ILE A 153 3.97 -25.43 6.48
C ILE A 153 3.50 -26.83 6.90
N GLU A 154 4.27 -27.50 7.74
CA GLU A 154 4.05 -28.90 8.11
C GLU A 154 3.60 -29.01 9.57
N LEU A 155 2.50 -29.72 9.84
CA LEU A 155 2.00 -29.92 11.20
C LEU A 155 2.88 -30.98 11.90
N ASP A 156 3.43 -30.61 13.07
CA ASP A 156 4.22 -31.49 13.94
C ASP A 156 3.70 -31.36 15.38
N GLY A 157 2.83 -32.28 15.76
CA GLY A 157 2.14 -32.22 17.06
C GLY A 157 1.14 -31.08 17.14
N ASP A 158 1.38 -30.13 18.01
CA ASP A 158 0.54 -28.93 18.22
C ASP A 158 1.17 -27.64 17.66
N GLU A 159 2.22 -27.78 16.84
CA GLU A 159 2.92 -26.71 16.15
C GLU A 159 2.96 -26.92 14.63
N TYR A 160 3.11 -25.84 13.89
CA TYR A 160 3.53 -25.87 12.48
C TYR A 160 5.01 -25.56 12.38
N VAL A 161 5.70 -26.33 11.53
CA VAL A 161 7.10 -26.11 11.13
C VAL A 161 7.12 -25.48 9.75
N ILE A 162 7.78 -24.32 9.61
CA ILE A 162 7.81 -23.55 8.38
C ILE A 162 9.23 -23.52 7.85
N ASN A 163 9.38 -23.87 6.56
CA ASN A 163 10.65 -23.79 5.84
C ASN A 163 10.46 -23.16 4.47
N GLY A 164 11.35 -22.23 4.09
CA GLY A 164 11.30 -21.57 2.80
C GLY A 164 11.97 -20.21 2.78
N LYS A 165 11.87 -19.54 1.64
CA LYS A 165 12.46 -18.22 1.42
C LYS A 165 11.45 -17.30 0.75
N LYS A 166 11.29 -16.11 1.30
CA LYS A 166 10.40 -15.07 0.77
C LYS A 166 11.21 -13.85 0.34
N HIS A 167 10.75 -13.15 -0.71
CA HIS A 167 11.38 -11.92 -1.16
C HIS A 167 10.35 -10.83 -1.53
N TYR A 168 10.83 -9.58 -1.64
CA TYR A 168 9.98 -8.40 -1.84
C TYR A 168 8.86 -8.28 -0.80
N ILE A 169 9.21 -8.57 0.46
CA ILE A 169 8.25 -8.50 1.57
C ILE A 169 8.26 -7.10 2.17
N SER A 170 7.30 -6.28 1.74
CA SER A 170 7.19 -4.89 2.17
C SER A 170 6.91 -4.79 3.66
N GLY A 171 7.58 -3.87 4.34
CA GLY A 171 7.41 -3.56 5.75
C GLY A 171 8.19 -4.44 6.72
N ALA A 172 8.76 -5.58 6.28
CA ALA A 172 9.45 -6.49 7.18
C ALA A 172 10.84 -5.99 7.63
N ASN A 173 11.41 -4.98 6.96
CA ASN A 173 12.65 -4.34 7.40
C ASN A 173 12.44 -3.40 8.60
N ARG A 174 11.19 -2.98 8.86
CA ARG A 174 10.90 -1.99 9.90
C ARG A 174 11.05 -2.57 11.29
N LYS A 175 11.64 -1.82 12.20
CA LYS A 175 11.77 -2.18 13.63
C LYS A 175 10.41 -2.38 14.32
N GLN A 176 9.37 -1.70 13.83
CA GLN A 176 8.00 -1.81 14.33
C GLN A 176 7.24 -3.02 13.77
N CYS A 177 7.75 -3.71 12.75
CA CYS A 177 7.14 -4.95 12.25
C CYS A 177 7.23 -6.04 13.32
N LYS A 178 6.08 -6.59 13.73
CA LYS A 178 5.99 -7.62 14.77
C LYS A 178 5.40 -8.91 14.28
N ILE A 179 4.62 -8.86 13.19
CA ILE A 179 3.89 -10.04 12.72
C ILE A 179 3.97 -10.16 11.20
N LEU A 180 4.21 -11.38 10.74
CA LEU A 180 4.16 -11.79 9.34
C LEU A 180 2.90 -12.62 9.11
N ILE A 181 2.18 -12.37 8.00
CA ILE A 181 1.22 -13.31 7.44
C ILE A 181 1.98 -14.11 6.36
N VAL A 182 2.32 -15.35 6.65
CA VAL A 182 3.13 -16.21 5.78
C VAL A 182 2.22 -17.13 4.98
N MET A 183 2.39 -17.16 3.66
CA MET A 183 1.71 -18.11 2.79
C MET A 183 2.65 -19.25 2.40
N GLY A 184 2.22 -20.49 2.64
CA GLY A 184 2.97 -21.71 2.30
C GLY A 184 2.05 -22.89 2.01
N LYS A 185 2.61 -24.01 1.60
CA LYS A 185 1.87 -25.26 1.30
C LYS A 185 1.74 -26.10 2.56
N THR A 186 0.50 -26.45 2.93
CA THR A 186 0.17 -27.46 3.96
C THR A 186 -0.16 -28.81 3.36
N ASP A 187 -0.66 -28.86 2.11
CA ASP A 187 -1.02 -30.12 1.41
C ASP A 187 -0.54 -30.05 -0.04
N PRO A 188 0.79 -30.22 -0.30
CA PRO A 188 1.37 -30.08 -1.64
C PRO A 188 0.87 -31.12 -2.64
N ASP A 189 0.41 -32.28 -2.17
CA ASP A 189 -0.06 -33.40 -3.00
C ASP A 189 -1.55 -33.30 -3.36
N ASN A 190 -2.26 -32.30 -2.85
CA ASN A 190 -3.68 -32.12 -3.15
C ASN A 190 -3.90 -31.89 -4.65
N LYS A 191 -4.82 -32.68 -5.23
CA LYS A 191 -5.17 -32.58 -6.66
C LYS A 191 -5.74 -31.20 -7.05
N ASN A 192 -6.37 -30.51 -6.11
CA ASN A 192 -6.83 -29.15 -6.31
C ASN A 192 -5.74 -28.15 -5.86
N ARG A 193 -5.01 -27.59 -6.83
CA ARG A 193 -3.91 -26.65 -6.57
C ARG A 193 -4.31 -25.39 -5.79
N TYR A 194 -5.60 -25.04 -5.74
CA TYR A 194 -6.10 -23.86 -5.04
C TYR A 194 -6.35 -24.07 -3.54
N ILE A 195 -6.23 -25.29 -3.04
CA ILE A 195 -6.35 -25.63 -1.62
C ILE A 195 -5.08 -26.29 -1.06
N GLN A 196 -3.97 -26.24 -1.78
CA GLN A 196 -2.66 -26.68 -1.30
C GLN A 196 -2.08 -25.71 -0.26
N GLN A 197 -2.44 -24.41 -0.34
CA GLN A 197 -1.81 -23.35 0.43
C GLN A 197 -2.65 -22.93 1.63
N SER A 198 -1.95 -22.54 2.69
CA SER A 198 -2.52 -21.95 3.89
C SER A 198 -1.83 -20.61 4.20
N GLN A 199 -2.42 -19.84 5.09
CA GLN A 199 -1.79 -18.65 5.65
C GLN A 199 -1.69 -18.77 7.16
N ILE A 200 -0.51 -18.44 7.71
CA ILE A 200 -0.20 -18.59 9.12
C ILE A 200 0.45 -17.33 9.67
N LEU A 201 0.14 -16.99 10.92
CA LEU A 201 0.72 -15.88 11.65
C LEU A 201 2.06 -16.29 12.25
N VAL A 202 3.12 -15.56 11.92
CA VAL A 202 4.47 -15.81 12.41
C VAL A 202 5.02 -14.50 12.99
N PRO A 203 5.23 -14.42 14.33
CA PRO A 203 5.95 -13.30 14.93
C PRO A 203 7.33 -13.14 14.29
N LEU A 204 7.74 -11.91 13.98
CA LEU A 204 9.00 -11.67 13.27
C LEU A 204 10.25 -12.10 14.06
N ASP A 205 10.15 -12.12 15.38
CA ASP A 205 11.22 -12.54 16.30
C ASP A 205 11.22 -14.04 16.64
N THR A 206 10.39 -14.84 15.96
CA THR A 206 10.37 -16.31 16.13
C THR A 206 11.72 -16.91 15.73
N PRO A 207 12.31 -17.80 16.56
CA PRO A 207 13.55 -18.49 16.20
C PRO A 207 13.47 -19.17 14.82
N GLY A 208 14.51 -18.95 13.98
CA GLY A 208 14.56 -19.45 12.61
C GLY A 208 14.02 -18.46 11.57
N VAL A 209 13.41 -17.36 11.96
CA VAL A 209 13.07 -16.25 11.05
C VAL A 209 14.27 -15.31 10.93
N THR A 210 14.77 -15.11 9.71
CA THR A 210 15.89 -14.19 9.46
C THR A 210 15.56 -13.25 8.31
N VAL A 211 15.51 -11.94 8.57
CA VAL A 211 15.51 -10.90 7.54
C VAL A 211 16.94 -10.79 7.02
N THR A 212 17.19 -11.26 5.80
CA THR A 212 18.56 -11.40 5.25
C THR A 212 19.08 -10.11 4.64
N ARG A 213 18.21 -9.32 4.02
CA ARG A 213 18.56 -8.04 3.39
C ARG A 213 17.33 -7.23 3.02
N ALA A 214 17.52 -5.93 2.82
CA ALA A 214 16.61 -5.09 2.06
C ALA A 214 16.86 -5.29 0.55
N MET A 215 15.77 -5.39 -0.23
CA MET A 215 15.82 -5.44 -1.69
C MET A 215 15.82 -4.02 -2.24
N GLN A 216 16.55 -3.79 -3.33
CA GLN A 216 16.56 -2.50 -4.00
C GLN A 216 15.61 -2.49 -5.20
N VAL A 217 14.86 -1.43 -5.36
CA VAL A 217 14.06 -1.11 -6.54
C VAL A 217 14.68 0.12 -7.21
N LEU A 218 15.19 -0.04 -8.42
CA LEU A 218 15.93 1.02 -9.14
C LEU A 218 17.05 1.67 -8.31
N GLY A 219 17.72 0.85 -7.47
CA GLY A 219 18.81 1.31 -6.60
C GLY A 219 18.37 1.96 -5.28
N ASN A 220 17.07 2.02 -5.00
CA ASN A 220 16.50 2.52 -3.76
C ASN A 220 15.96 1.37 -2.88
N GLU A 221 16.25 1.40 -1.59
CA GLU A 221 15.74 0.43 -0.60
C GLU A 221 14.35 0.77 -0.07
N ASP A 222 13.81 1.94 -0.43
CA ASP A 222 12.48 2.43 -0.07
C ASP A 222 12.17 2.44 1.45
N PRO A 223 13.04 3.02 2.28
CA PRO A 223 12.76 3.14 3.71
C PRO A 223 11.55 4.07 3.98
N PRO A 224 10.81 3.88 5.09
CA PRO A 224 11.07 2.95 6.17
C PRO A 224 10.49 1.55 5.94
N ASP A 225 9.58 1.37 4.98
CA ASP A 225 8.93 0.08 4.73
C ASP A 225 9.89 -0.91 4.07
N GLY A 226 10.53 -0.50 2.98
CA GLY A 226 11.44 -1.34 2.22
C GLY A 226 10.81 -2.65 1.74
N HIS A 227 11.62 -3.48 1.11
CA HIS A 227 11.21 -4.81 0.66
C HIS A 227 12.24 -5.83 1.14
N ALA A 228 11.85 -6.70 2.08
CA ALA A 228 12.76 -7.66 2.69
C ALA A 228 12.88 -8.96 1.88
N GLU A 229 14.05 -9.58 1.97
CA GLU A 229 14.22 -11.01 1.77
C GLU A 229 14.24 -11.68 3.15
N ILE A 230 13.43 -12.76 3.32
CA ILE A 230 13.27 -13.45 4.59
C ILE A 230 13.50 -14.94 4.40
N LEU A 231 14.33 -15.52 5.25
CA LEU A 231 14.57 -16.95 5.35
C LEU A 231 13.83 -17.54 6.54
N PHE A 232 13.18 -18.68 6.36
CA PHE A 232 12.51 -19.48 7.37
C PHE A 232 13.21 -20.83 7.46
N GLU A 233 13.82 -21.12 8.60
CA GLU A 233 14.56 -22.36 8.86
C GLU A 233 14.02 -23.04 10.11
N ASN A 234 13.22 -24.09 9.92
CA ASN A 234 12.57 -24.83 11.01
C ASN A 234 11.81 -23.92 11.99
N VAL A 235 11.14 -22.90 11.46
CA VAL A 235 10.36 -21.93 12.26
C VAL A 235 9.15 -22.62 12.84
N ARG A 236 9.03 -22.64 14.17
CA ARG A 236 7.93 -23.28 14.88
C ARG A 236 6.97 -22.24 15.45
N VAL A 237 5.69 -22.44 15.17
CA VAL A 237 4.60 -21.62 15.70
C VAL A 237 3.43 -22.50 16.12
N PRO A 238 2.63 -22.12 17.13
CA PRO A 238 1.45 -22.87 17.55
C PRO A 238 0.49 -23.14 16.40
N ALA A 239 -0.14 -24.32 16.36
CA ALA A 239 -1.13 -24.67 15.36
C ALA A 239 -2.31 -23.69 15.33
N ALA A 240 -2.60 -23.02 16.45
CA ALA A 240 -3.61 -21.98 16.55
C ALA A 240 -3.33 -20.71 15.71
N ASN A 241 -2.11 -20.54 15.19
CA ASN A 241 -1.70 -19.41 14.37
C ASN A 241 -2.20 -19.51 12.90
N ILE A 242 -2.72 -20.69 12.48
CA ILE A 242 -3.32 -20.84 11.15
C ILE A 242 -4.56 -19.92 11.00
N ILE A 243 -4.66 -19.21 9.89
CA ILE A 243 -5.80 -18.31 9.63
C ILE A 243 -6.87 -19.09 8.87
N LEU A 244 -8.11 -19.10 9.36
CA LEU A 244 -9.29 -19.72 8.74
C LEU A 244 -9.23 -21.24 8.57
N GLY A 245 -8.04 -21.87 8.76
CA GLY A 245 -7.79 -23.29 8.58
C GLY A 245 -6.93 -23.64 7.37
N GLU A 246 -6.52 -24.91 7.28
CA GLU A 246 -5.70 -25.41 6.18
C GLU A 246 -6.42 -25.35 4.82
N GLY A 247 -5.64 -25.17 3.76
CA GLY A 247 -6.13 -25.11 2.38
C GLY A 247 -6.89 -23.84 2.02
N ARG A 248 -6.95 -22.84 2.91
CA ARG A 248 -7.70 -21.60 2.68
C ARG A 248 -6.79 -20.41 2.28
N GLY A 249 -5.48 -20.65 2.11
CA GLY A 249 -4.51 -19.59 1.84
C GLY A 249 -4.75 -18.84 0.53
N PHE A 250 -5.13 -19.53 -0.54
CA PHE A 250 -5.46 -18.91 -1.82
C PHE A 250 -6.70 -18.02 -1.74
N GLU A 251 -7.76 -18.49 -1.05
CA GLU A 251 -8.98 -17.71 -0.83
C GLU A 251 -8.69 -16.41 -0.07
N ILE A 252 -7.92 -16.50 1.02
CA ILE A 252 -7.52 -15.33 1.82
C ILE A 252 -6.72 -14.34 0.96
N ALA A 253 -5.74 -14.83 0.18
CA ALA A 253 -4.93 -14.00 -0.70
C ALA A 253 -5.78 -13.23 -1.73
N GLN A 254 -6.77 -13.89 -2.35
CA GLN A 254 -7.68 -13.23 -3.30
C GLN A 254 -8.56 -12.18 -2.61
N GLY A 255 -9.03 -12.46 -1.39
CA GLY A 255 -9.82 -11.50 -0.59
C GLY A 255 -9.03 -10.23 -0.24
N ARG A 256 -7.74 -10.37 0.09
CA ARG A 256 -6.82 -9.27 0.42
C ARG A 256 -6.43 -8.40 -0.78
N LEU A 257 -6.13 -9.05 -1.91
CA LEU A 257 -5.53 -8.36 -3.07
C LEU A 257 -6.53 -7.48 -3.82
N GLY A 258 -7.83 -7.71 -3.72
CA GLY A 258 -8.87 -6.91 -4.37
C GLY A 258 -8.84 -5.45 -3.89
N PRO A 259 -9.18 -5.17 -2.62
CA PRO A 259 -9.18 -3.82 -2.04
C PRO A 259 -7.81 -3.15 -2.14
N GLY A 260 -6.73 -3.87 -1.82
CA GLY A 260 -5.37 -3.33 -1.87
C GLY A 260 -4.98 -2.76 -3.23
N ARG A 261 -5.44 -3.37 -4.34
CA ARG A 261 -5.21 -2.85 -5.71
C ARG A 261 -5.88 -1.50 -5.92
N VAL A 262 -7.11 -1.34 -5.42
CA VAL A 262 -7.85 -0.07 -5.52
C VAL A 262 -7.14 1.01 -4.71
N HIS A 263 -6.73 0.72 -3.48
CA HIS A 263 -6.00 1.66 -2.62
C HIS A 263 -4.69 2.15 -3.25
N HIS A 264 -3.92 1.25 -3.88
CA HIS A 264 -2.71 1.64 -4.62
C HIS A 264 -3.04 2.55 -5.82
N CYS A 265 -4.05 2.22 -6.62
CA CYS A 265 -4.44 3.04 -7.76
C CYS A 265 -4.86 4.46 -7.34
N MET A 266 -5.58 4.60 -6.21
CA MET A 266 -5.95 5.90 -5.64
C MET A 266 -4.73 6.75 -5.30
N ARG A 267 -3.77 6.15 -4.56
CA ARG A 267 -2.53 6.85 -4.21
C ARG A 267 -1.73 7.29 -5.42
N LEU A 268 -1.64 6.43 -6.45
CA LEU A 268 -0.96 6.77 -7.70
C LEU A 268 -1.61 7.93 -8.45
N ILE A 269 -2.96 8.02 -8.41
CA ILE A 269 -3.69 9.14 -9.00
C ILE A 269 -3.36 10.45 -8.25
N GLY A 270 -3.36 10.44 -6.92
CA GLY A 270 -2.97 11.59 -6.12
C GLY A 270 -1.53 12.05 -6.37
N MET A 271 -0.62 11.10 -6.48
CA MET A 271 0.78 11.34 -6.82
C MET A 271 0.93 11.99 -8.20
N ALA A 272 0.27 11.43 -9.22
CA ALA A 272 0.27 11.97 -10.58
C ALA A 272 -0.35 13.37 -10.63
N GLN A 273 -1.43 13.62 -9.89
CA GLN A 273 -2.04 14.93 -9.76
C GLN A 273 -1.06 15.97 -9.20
N ARG A 274 -0.33 15.62 -8.14
CA ARG A 274 0.71 16.51 -7.57
C ARG A 274 1.84 16.75 -8.57
N ALA A 275 2.31 15.72 -9.26
CA ALA A 275 3.34 15.85 -10.28
C ALA A 275 2.91 16.78 -11.44
N LEU A 276 1.64 16.69 -11.86
CA LEU A 276 1.04 17.61 -12.85
C LEU A 276 1.05 19.06 -12.34
N GLU A 277 0.68 19.31 -11.10
CA GLU A 277 0.70 20.65 -10.50
C GLU A 277 2.13 21.22 -10.46
N MET A 278 3.11 20.42 -10.03
CA MET A 278 4.53 20.78 -10.07
C MET A 278 5.02 21.08 -11.50
N MET A 279 4.60 20.26 -12.46
CA MET A 279 4.90 20.47 -13.88
C MET A 279 4.33 21.80 -14.40
N CYS A 280 3.08 22.11 -14.06
CA CYS A 280 2.42 23.37 -14.43
C CYS A 280 3.11 24.56 -13.80
N ASP A 281 3.44 24.50 -12.50
CA ASP A 281 4.16 25.57 -11.82
C ASP A 281 5.53 25.81 -12.47
N ARG A 282 6.31 24.73 -12.66
CA ARG A 282 7.61 24.82 -13.33
C ARG A 282 7.50 25.42 -14.72
N ALA A 283 6.52 24.96 -15.53
CA ALA A 283 6.33 25.42 -16.91
C ALA A 283 5.95 26.90 -16.99
N ASN A 284 5.21 27.42 -16.04
CA ASN A 284 4.84 28.84 -15.96
C ASN A 284 5.98 29.74 -15.51
N ASN A 285 6.80 29.29 -14.58
CA ASN A 285 7.83 30.10 -13.92
C ASN A 285 9.22 29.98 -14.60
N ARG A 286 9.53 28.87 -15.28
CA ARG A 286 10.83 28.67 -15.93
C ARG A 286 10.88 29.34 -17.28
N ILE A 287 11.81 30.29 -17.43
CA ILE A 287 12.05 30.99 -18.68
C ILE A 287 13.20 30.30 -19.46
N ALA A 288 12.93 29.91 -20.72
CA ALA A 288 13.90 29.45 -21.69
C ALA A 288 13.57 30.07 -23.06
N PHE A 289 14.58 30.42 -23.82
CA PHE A 289 14.40 31.10 -25.13
C PHE A 289 13.53 32.36 -25.02
N HIS A 290 13.79 33.16 -23.95
CA HIS A 290 13.14 34.44 -23.65
C HIS A 290 11.65 34.40 -23.33
N ARG A 291 11.09 33.20 -23.05
CA ARG A 291 9.66 33.05 -22.69
C ARG A 291 9.46 31.87 -21.72
N PRO A 292 8.35 31.85 -20.95
CA PRO A 292 8.01 30.70 -20.11
C PRO A 292 7.88 29.41 -20.92
N LEU A 293 8.27 28.27 -20.32
CA LEU A 293 8.22 26.97 -20.97
C LEU A 293 6.81 26.59 -21.43
N ILE A 294 5.77 27.02 -20.72
CA ILE A 294 4.37 26.79 -21.09
C ILE A 294 3.99 27.38 -22.47
N LYS A 295 4.78 28.32 -22.98
CA LYS A 295 4.57 28.88 -24.34
C LYS A 295 5.06 27.94 -25.46
N GLN A 296 5.77 26.88 -25.14
CA GLN A 296 6.13 25.82 -26.08
C GLN A 296 4.92 24.90 -26.30
N GLN A 297 4.66 24.51 -27.54
CA GLN A 297 3.49 23.71 -27.86
C GLN A 297 3.58 22.31 -27.26
N SER A 298 4.75 21.65 -27.33
CA SER A 298 4.98 20.33 -26.74
C SER A 298 4.70 20.29 -25.25
N VAL A 299 5.09 21.31 -24.50
CA VAL A 299 4.81 21.42 -23.06
C VAL A 299 3.32 21.50 -22.78
N ARG A 300 2.57 22.27 -23.59
CA ARG A 300 1.11 22.36 -23.45
C ARG A 300 0.41 21.03 -23.80
N GLU A 301 0.92 20.31 -24.80
CA GLU A 301 0.43 18.99 -25.17
C GLU A 301 0.67 17.98 -24.03
N ASP A 302 1.84 17.99 -23.41
CA ASP A 302 2.16 17.13 -22.26
C ASP A 302 1.25 17.41 -21.05
N VAL A 303 1.00 18.69 -20.75
CA VAL A 303 0.05 19.09 -19.69
C VAL A 303 -1.36 18.61 -20.00
N ALA A 304 -1.86 18.88 -21.21
CA ALA A 304 -3.22 18.50 -21.62
C ALA A 304 -3.41 16.96 -21.59
N LYS A 305 -2.44 16.23 -22.12
CA LYS A 305 -2.43 14.77 -22.12
C LYS A 305 -2.44 14.20 -20.71
N SER A 306 -1.62 14.75 -19.82
CA SER A 306 -1.55 14.33 -18.41
C SER A 306 -2.88 14.54 -17.69
N ILE A 307 -3.55 15.68 -17.90
CA ILE A 307 -4.88 15.93 -17.34
C ILE A 307 -5.88 14.86 -17.80
N CYS A 308 -5.93 14.59 -19.12
CA CYS A 308 -6.85 13.59 -19.68
C CYS A 308 -6.60 12.19 -19.12
N GLU A 309 -5.34 11.78 -19.03
CA GLU A 309 -4.94 10.45 -18.52
C GLU A 309 -5.25 10.27 -17.03
N ILE A 310 -5.00 11.30 -16.21
CA ILE A 310 -5.36 11.30 -14.79
C ILE A 310 -6.88 11.16 -14.61
N GLU A 311 -7.68 11.93 -15.34
CA GLU A 311 -9.15 11.88 -15.25
C GLU A 311 -9.70 10.50 -15.68
N GLN A 312 -9.16 9.92 -16.75
CA GLN A 312 -9.54 8.57 -17.20
C GLN A 312 -9.23 7.52 -16.13
N ALA A 313 -8.03 7.55 -15.53
CA ALA A 313 -7.63 6.62 -14.48
C ALA A 313 -8.48 6.81 -13.21
N ARG A 314 -8.74 8.06 -12.81
CA ARG A 314 -9.59 8.41 -11.66
C ARG A 314 -11.00 7.86 -11.81
N LEU A 315 -11.67 8.15 -12.92
CA LEU A 315 -13.04 7.71 -13.19
C LEU A 315 -13.15 6.18 -13.24
N LEU A 316 -12.17 5.50 -13.85
CA LEU A 316 -12.13 4.04 -13.89
C LEU A 316 -11.95 3.46 -12.47
N THR A 317 -11.09 4.06 -11.66
CA THR A 317 -10.81 3.61 -10.28
C THR A 317 -12.00 3.86 -9.35
N LEU A 318 -12.66 5.01 -9.46
CA LEU A 318 -13.93 5.28 -8.75
C LEU A 318 -15.03 4.28 -9.14
N LYS A 319 -15.13 3.92 -10.42
CA LYS A 319 -16.05 2.88 -10.89
C LYS A 319 -15.72 1.52 -10.27
N ALA A 320 -14.44 1.17 -10.13
CA ALA A 320 -14.03 -0.08 -9.48
C ALA A 320 -14.44 -0.09 -8.00
N ALA A 321 -14.18 1.00 -7.27
CA ALA A 321 -14.58 1.15 -5.87
C ALA A 321 -16.11 1.06 -5.70
N HIS A 322 -16.88 1.73 -6.56
CA HIS A 322 -18.34 1.63 -6.57
C HIS A 322 -18.83 0.20 -6.83
N GLN A 323 -18.22 -0.53 -7.75
CA GLN A 323 -18.60 -1.91 -7.99
C GLN A 323 -18.26 -2.82 -6.80
N MET A 324 -17.15 -2.58 -6.12
CA MET A 324 -16.86 -3.31 -4.87
C MET A 324 -17.96 -3.11 -3.81
N ASP A 325 -18.46 -1.88 -3.66
CA ASP A 325 -19.54 -1.56 -2.72
C ASP A 325 -20.90 -2.18 -3.11
N THR A 326 -21.17 -2.37 -4.41
CA THR A 326 -22.49 -2.77 -4.91
C THR A 326 -22.63 -4.25 -5.24
N VAL A 327 -21.57 -4.86 -5.80
CA VAL A 327 -21.60 -6.27 -6.23
C VAL A 327 -20.50 -7.14 -5.60
N GLY A 328 -19.64 -6.54 -4.78
CA GLY A 328 -18.55 -7.21 -4.06
C GLY A 328 -17.30 -7.48 -4.90
N ASN A 329 -16.20 -7.77 -4.21
CA ASN A 329 -14.86 -7.91 -4.81
C ASN A 329 -14.78 -8.97 -5.92
N LYS A 330 -15.45 -10.11 -5.73
CA LYS A 330 -15.39 -11.23 -6.69
C LYS A 330 -16.03 -10.84 -8.03
N ALA A 331 -17.15 -10.14 -8.01
CA ALA A 331 -17.83 -9.68 -9.23
C ALA A 331 -17.12 -8.47 -9.86
N ALA A 332 -16.44 -7.66 -9.06
CA ALA A 332 -15.68 -6.50 -9.54
C ALA A 332 -14.25 -6.85 -10.05
N ARG A 333 -13.85 -8.12 -10.05
CA ARG A 333 -12.47 -8.56 -10.37
C ARG A 333 -11.93 -8.01 -11.70
N ASP A 334 -12.76 -7.95 -12.72
CA ASP A 334 -12.31 -7.54 -14.07
C ASP A 334 -11.97 -6.05 -14.10
N ILE A 335 -12.80 -5.19 -13.49
CA ILE A 335 -12.49 -3.76 -13.40
C ILE A 335 -11.32 -3.48 -12.46
N ILE A 336 -11.16 -4.27 -11.38
CA ILE A 336 -9.98 -4.21 -10.49
C ILE A 336 -8.71 -4.57 -11.26
N ALA A 337 -8.76 -5.51 -12.20
CA ALA A 337 -7.63 -5.80 -13.08
C ALA A 337 -7.35 -4.65 -14.05
N MET A 338 -8.38 -4.04 -14.65
CA MET A 338 -8.23 -2.91 -15.57
C MET A 338 -7.54 -1.70 -14.91
N ILE A 339 -7.94 -1.31 -13.70
CA ILE A 339 -7.32 -0.17 -13.03
C ILE A 339 -5.84 -0.41 -12.73
N LYS A 340 -5.46 -1.66 -12.43
CA LYS A 340 -4.06 -2.03 -12.16
C LYS A 340 -3.17 -1.99 -13.41
N ILE A 341 -3.77 -2.02 -14.59
CA ILE A 341 -3.07 -1.78 -15.86
C ILE A 341 -2.96 -0.27 -16.13
N VAL A 342 -4.06 0.46 -15.93
CA VAL A 342 -4.18 1.87 -16.34
C VAL A 342 -3.46 2.81 -15.37
N ALA A 343 -3.71 2.70 -14.05
CA ALA A 343 -3.26 3.70 -13.10
C ALA A 343 -1.73 3.74 -12.91
N PRO A 344 -0.98 2.62 -12.79
CA PRO A 344 0.47 2.66 -12.68
C PRO A 344 1.12 3.25 -13.94
N LYS A 345 0.66 2.82 -15.12
CA LYS A 345 1.20 3.37 -16.38
C LYS A 345 0.95 4.87 -16.48
N MET A 346 -0.25 5.33 -16.18
CA MET A 346 -0.58 6.76 -16.16
C MET A 346 0.33 7.53 -15.21
N ALA A 347 0.54 7.01 -13.98
CA ALA A 347 1.38 7.67 -12.99
C ALA A 347 2.83 7.80 -13.48
N CYS A 348 3.44 6.73 -13.99
CA CYS A 348 4.78 6.77 -14.57
C CYS A 348 4.86 7.77 -15.74
N ASP A 349 3.91 7.76 -16.67
CA ASP A 349 3.91 8.65 -17.85
C ASP A 349 3.81 10.13 -17.44
N VAL A 350 2.98 10.46 -16.45
CA VAL A 350 2.83 11.84 -15.93
C VAL A 350 4.08 12.28 -15.18
N LEU A 351 4.64 11.40 -14.35
CA LEU A 351 5.88 11.68 -13.61
C LEU A 351 7.07 11.89 -14.57
N GLU A 352 7.20 11.06 -15.60
CA GLU A 352 8.23 11.23 -16.63
C GLU A 352 8.15 12.60 -17.30
N ARG A 353 6.95 13.03 -17.71
CA ARG A 353 6.73 14.37 -18.30
C ARG A 353 7.07 15.48 -17.30
N ALA A 354 6.66 15.34 -16.03
CA ALA A 354 7.01 16.29 -15.00
C ALA A 354 8.52 16.40 -14.78
N MET A 355 9.21 15.27 -14.69
CA MET A 355 10.68 15.21 -14.59
C MET A 355 11.34 15.87 -15.80
N GLN A 356 10.86 15.59 -17.02
CA GLN A 356 11.38 16.19 -18.27
C GLN A 356 11.27 17.73 -18.25
N ILE A 357 10.13 18.28 -17.78
CA ILE A 357 9.92 19.74 -17.68
C ILE A 357 10.83 20.37 -16.61
N HIS A 358 11.19 19.62 -15.58
CA HIS A 358 12.14 20.09 -14.57
C HIS A 358 13.62 20.01 -15.05
N GLY A 359 13.90 19.21 -16.09
CA GLY A 359 15.26 18.93 -16.56
C GLY A 359 16.06 18.16 -15.51
N ALA A 360 17.36 18.42 -15.39
CA ALA A 360 18.23 17.73 -14.42
C ALA A 360 17.71 17.84 -12.97
N LEU A 361 17.04 18.93 -12.61
CA LEU A 361 16.42 19.11 -11.30
C LEU A 361 15.37 18.02 -11.01
N GLY A 362 14.61 17.58 -12.01
CA GLY A 362 13.62 16.52 -11.89
C GLY A 362 14.19 15.12 -11.61
N LEU A 363 15.50 14.96 -11.72
CA LEU A 363 16.23 13.71 -11.42
C LEU A 363 17.04 13.79 -10.13
N SER A 364 16.98 14.92 -9.43
CA SER A 364 17.78 15.19 -8.24
C SER A 364 16.93 15.10 -6.95
N GLN A 365 17.63 15.00 -5.83
CA GLN A 365 17.04 15.04 -4.49
C GLN A 365 16.38 16.38 -4.12
N ASP A 366 16.53 17.42 -4.95
CA ASP A 366 15.93 18.73 -4.72
C ASP A 366 14.44 18.79 -5.10
N THR A 367 13.92 17.71 -5.68
CA THR A 367 12.49 17.50 -5.92
C THR A 367 12.04 16.13 -5.41
N VAL A 368 10.72 15.99 -5.19
CA VAL A 368 10.10 14.69 -4.81
C VAL A 368 9.84 13.79 -6.01
N LEU A 369 10.05 14.27 -7.25
CA LEU A 369 9.69 13.53 -8.47
C LEU A 369 10.41 12.19 -8.62
N PRO A 370 11.75 12.08 -8.36
CA PRO A 370 12.44 10.79 -8.47
C PRO A 370 11.90 9.74 -7.48
N GLU A 371 11.64 10.16 -6.24
CA GLU A 371 11.05 9.30 -5.21
C GLU A 371 9.66 8.80 -5.64
N MET A 372 8.80 9.73 -6.13
CA MET A 372 7.49 9.37 -6.65
C MET A 372 7.59 8.39 -7.84
N TYR A 373 8.56 8.56 -8.72
CA TYR A 373 8.74 7.69 -9.89
C TYR A 373 9.16 6.27 -9.50
N VAL A 374 10.03 6.14 -8.50
CA VAL A 374 10.43 4.82 -7.97
C VAL A 374 9.25 4.12 -7.29
N TYR A 375 8.39 4.89 -6.61
CA TYR A 375 7.20 4.37 -5.95
C TYR A 375 6.09 3.93 -6.93
N ALA A 376 5.97 4.55 -8.11
CA ALA A 376 4.90 4.32 -9.09
C ALA A 376 5.10 3.03 -9.89
#